data_bad77dccf5871c10e5d9c6eab2aec184
#
_entry.id   bad77dccf5871c10e5d9c6eab2aec184
#
_cell.length_a   1.000
_cell.length_b   1.000
_cell.length_c   1.000
_cell.angle_alpha   90.00
_cell.angle_beta   90.00
_cell.angle_gamma   90.00
#
_symmetry.space_group_name_H-M   'P 1'
#
loop_
_entity.id
_entity.type
_entity.pdbx_description
1 polymer ?
#
loop_
_entity_poly.entity_id
_entity_poly.type
_entity_poly.pdbx_seq_one_letter_code
_entity_poly.pdbx_strand_id
1 'polypeptide(L)'
;MSGQQDFSGNGHSHNGHQNGQSNGDHQFHGKSQAVIDVEALAAEWEGNLRWRGVERPYSPEDVVRLRGSVQIEYTLARLGAEQLWNLLHSEPYVAALGALTGNQAVQQVKAGLKAIYLSGWQVAADANLSGQMYPDQSLYPSNSVPQVVRHINQALQRADQIQCSEGRGDTYWFAPIVADAEAGFGGPLNVFEIMKAMIEAGAAGVHFEDQLSSEKKCGHMGGKVLVPTQSAIKHLVSARLAADVMGVPTILVARTDANGAHLITSDIDPADHALLTGERTPEGFYKMRGGLNAAIARGLSYAPYCDLIWCETAEPNLDEARRFAAAIHERFPGKLLAYNCSPSFNWKKKLDDTTIATFQQELAKLGYAFQFITLAGFHALNYSMFELAHGYREHGMSAYARLQEAEFALEEEGYTATKHQREVGTGYFDEVAQVIAGGLSSTTALTGSTEMAQFR
;
A
#
# COMPACT_ATOMS: atom_id res chain seq x y z
N MET A 1 6.60 39.23 55.76
CA MET A 1 6.15 40.61 55.56
C MET A 1 5.16 40.49 54.40
N SER A 2 3.90 40.19 54.63
CA SER A 2 2.75 41.02 55.09
C SER A 2 2.30 42.00 54.01
N GLY A 3 1.08 41.79 53.55
CA GLY A 3 0.34 42.74 52.75
C GLY A 3 -0.94 42.18 52.18
N GLN A 4 -1.91 41.74 53.03
CA GLN A 4 -3.34 41.64 52.69
C GLN A 4 -3.91 43.05 52.51
N GLN A 5 -4.80 43.19 51.51
CA GLN A 5 -5.89 44.21 51.64
C GLN A 5 -7.17 43.62 51.04
N ASP A 6 -8.09 43.39 51.93
CA ASP A 6 -9.54 43.27 51.72
C ASP A 6 -10.15 44.60 51.28
N PHE A 7 -11.14 44.56 50.40
CA PHE A 7 -12.23 45.55 50.39
C PHE A 7 -13.57 44.88 50.10
N SER A 8 -14.43 45.05 51.11
CA SER A 8 -15.83 44.60 51.20
C SER A 8 -16.80 45.57 50.46
N GLY A 9 -17.84 44.97 49.86
CA GLY A 9 -19.22 45.38 50.02
C GLY A 9 -19.78 46.51 49.19
N ASN A 10 -20.75 46.16 48.31
CA ASN A 10 -22.13 46.66 48.49
C ASN A 10 -23.07 45.98 47.47
N GLY A 11 -24.18 45.48 48.00
CA GLY A 11 -25.24 44.90 47.18
C GLY A 11 -26.17 45.96 46.63
N HIS A 12 -26.79 45.63 45.48
CA HIS A 12 -28.11 46.14 45.12
C HIS A 12 -28.89 45.05 44.37
N SER A 13 -30.02 44.74 44.90
CA SER A 13 -31.11 43.93 44.37
C SER A 13 -31.81 44.65 43.18
N HIS A 14 -32.22 43.93 42.22
CA HIS A 14 -33.54 43.78 41.58
C HIS A 14 -33.42 43.51 40.05
N ASN A 15 -33.89 42.49 39.57
CA ASN A 15 -35.14 42.21 38.86
C ASN A 15 -34.98 40.97 37.99
N GLY A 16 -35.90 40.05 38.21
CA GLY A 16 -36.03 38.84 37.42
C GLY A 16 -36.41 39.15 35.97
N HIS A 17 -35.68 38.54 35.09
CA HIS A 17 -36.17 38.21 33.78
C HIS A 17 -36.03 36.68 33.60
N GLN A 18 -37.19 36.04 33.59
CA GLN A 18 -37.33 34.68 33.10
C GLN A 18 -36.94 34.65 31.61
N ASN A 19 -35.74 34.24 31.30
CA ASN A 19 -35.43 33.78 29.98
C ASN A 19 -35.65 32.28 29.90
N GLY A 20 -36.72 31.91 29.20
CA GLY A 20 -37.00 30.53 28.86
C GLY A 20 -35.78 29.95 28.12
N GLN A 21 -35.12 28.99 28.79
CA GLN A 21 -34.24 28.07 28.11
C GLN A 21 -35.09 27.23 27.19
N SER A 22 -35.09 27.57 25.89
CA SER A 22 -35.41 26.61 24.85
C SER A 22 -34.30 25.57 24.88
N ASN A 23 -34.52 24.47 25.58
CA ASN A 23 -33.81 23.23 25.31
C ASN A 23 -34.06 22.90 23.84
N GLY A 24 -33.13 23.33 23.02
CA GLY A 24 -33.03 22.80 21.66
C GLY A 24 -32.78 21.29 21.78
N ASP A 25 -33.82 20.53 21.57
CA ASP A 25 -33.75 19.11 21.34
C ASP A 25 -32.87 18.89 20.10
N HIS A 26 -31.57 18.79 20.32
CA HIS A 26 -30.70 18.06 19.40
C HIS A 26 -31.06 16.57 19.49
N GLN A 27 -32.26 16.24 19.05
CA GLN A 27 -32.55 14.84 18.70
C GLN A 27 -31.58 14.46 17.58
N PHE A 28 -30.56 13.72 17.97
CA PHE A 28 -29.75 12.98 17.02
C PHE A 28 -30.71 12.17 16.13
N HIS A 29 -30.83 12.55 14.87
CA HIS A 29 -31.50 11.77 13.84
C HIS A 29 -30.77 10.44 13.52
N GLY A 30 -29.91 9.98 14.42
CA GLY A 30 -28.98 8.86 14.20
C GLY A 30 -29.65 7.49 14.00
N LYS A 31 -30.86 7.27 14.47
CA LYS A 31 -31.50 5.95 14.30
C LYS A 31 -32.07 5.71 12.89
N SER A 32 -32.63 6.71 12.24
CA SER A 32 -33.15 6.57 10.88
C SER A 32 -32.04 6.51 9.85
N GLN A 33 -30.96 7.25 10.05
CA GLN A 33 -29.80 7.23 9.16
C GLN A 33 -29.06 5.86 9.22
N ALA A 34 -28.87 5.31 10.42
CA ALA A 34 -28.23 3.99 10.58
C ALA A 34 -29.00 2.86 9.87
N VAL A 35 -30.33 2.91 9.81
CA VAL A 35 -31.15 1.92 9.06
C VAL A 35 -30.92 2.08 7.57
N ILE A 36 -30.94 3.31 7.05
CA ILE A 36 -30.66 3.59 5.63
C ILE A 36 -29.25 3.12 5.24
N ASP A 37 -28.26 3.34 6.10
CA ASP A 37 -26.89 2.93 5.85
C ASP A 37 -26.74 1.41 5.80
N VAL A 38 -27.48 0.66 6.63
CA VAL A 38 -27.51 -0.81 6.61
C VAL A 38 -28.11 -1.33 5.31
N GLU A 39 -29.29 -0.81 4.93
CA GLU A 39 -29.96 -1.21 3.68
C GLU A 39 -29.12 -0.91 2.43
N ALA A 40 -28.48 0.28 2.40
CA ALA A 40 -27.60 0.67 1.31
C ALA A 40 -26.36 -0.23 1.20
N LEU A 41 -25.75 -0.59 2.34
CA LEU A 41 -24.59 -1.47 2.38
C LEU A 41 -24.95 -2.91 1.98
N ALA A 42 -26.09 -3.41 2.43
CA ALA A 42 -26.60 -4.73 2.03
C ALA A 42 -26.85 -4.79 0.51
N ALA A 43 -27.53 -3.77 -0.04
CA ALA A 43 -27.78 -3.67 -1.47
C ALA A 43 -26.48 -3.57 -2.30
N GLU A 44 -25.48 -2.84 -1.80
CA GLU A 44 -24.15 -2.75 -2.42
C GLU A 44 -23.46 -4.13 -2.46
N TRP A 45 -23.48 -4.87 -1.37
CA TRP A 45 -22.83 -6.19 -1.33
C TRP A 45 -23.52 -7.23 -2.21
N GLU A 46 -24.85 -7.18 -2.32
CA GLU A 46 -25.61 -8.10 -3.14
C GLU A 46 -25.60 -7.73 -4.62
N GLY A 47 -25.73 -6.44 -4.93
CA GLY A 47 -25.92 -5.94 -6.28
C GLY A 47 -24.63 -5.67 -7.06
N ASN A 48 -23.53 -5.39 -6.40
CA ASN A 48 -22.28 -5.05 -7.05
C ASN A 48 -21.42 -6.28 -7.36
N LEU A 49 -21.14 -6.50 -8.65
CA LEU A 49 -20.28 -7.61 -9.13
C LEU A 49 -18.89 -7.63 -8.49
N ARG A 50 -18.43 -6.48 -7.99
CA ARG A 50 -17.17 -6.35 -7.24
C ARG A 50 -17.11 -7.33 -6.07
N TRP A 51 -18.23 -7.60 -5.42
CA TRP A 51 -18.30 -8.42 -4.21
C TRP A 51 -18.65 -9.88 -4.46
N ARG A 52 -18.80 -10.26 -5.72
CA ARG A 52 -19.14 -11.65 -6.07
C ARG A 52 -18.05 -12.63 -5.58
N GLY A 53 -18.45 -13.57 -4.74
CA GLY A 53 -17.54 -14.60 -4.20
C GLY A 53 -16.67 -14.12 -3.06
N VAL A 54 -16.91 -12.92 -2.51
CA VAL A 54 -16.28 -12.45 -1.27
C VAL A 54 -17.18 -12.82 -0.09
N GLU A 55 -16.64 -13.61 0.84
CA GLU A 55 -17.33 -14.01 2.05
C GLU A 55 -17.04 -13.05 3.21
N ARG A 56 -18.11 -12.72 3.95
CA ARG A 56 -18.07 -11.90 5.16
C ARG A 56 -18.79 -12.64 6.29
N PRO A 57 -18.11 -13.09 7.35
CA PRO A 57 -18.75 -13.74 8.50
C PRO A 57 -19.40 -12.73 9.47
N TYR A 58 -19.68 -11.54 9.01
CA TYR A 58 -20.34 -10.44 9.73
C TYR A 58 -21.40 -9.79 8.83
N SER A 59 -22.33 -9.06 9.42
CA SER A 59 -23.43 -8.44 8.73
C SER A 59 -23.22 -6.96 8.44
N PRO A 60 -24.01 -6.33 7.53
CA PRO A 60 -24.03 -4.89 7.35
C PRO A 60 -24.30 -4.10 8.63
N GLU A 61 -25.15 -4.64 9.52
CA GLU A 61 -25.45 -4.05 10.83
C GLU A 61 -24.21 -4.00 11.72
N ASP A 62 -23.37 -5.04 11.70
CA ASP A 62 -22.11 -5.06 12.43
C ASP A 62 -21.17 -3.97 11.95
N VAL A 63 -21.05 -3.78 10.62
CA VAL A 63 -20.24 -2.74 10.02
C VAL A 63 -20.71 -1.35 10.41
N VAL A 64 -22.01 -1.07 10.24
CA VAL A 64 -22.60 0.23 10.55
C VAL A 64 -22.45 0.54 12.06
N ARG A 65 -22.64 -0.46 12.92
CA ARG A 65 -22.45 -0.33 14.38
C ARG A 65 -21.01 0.02 14.77
N LEU A 66 -20.01 -0.45 14.00
CA LEU A 66 -18.60 -0.20 14.25
C LEU A 66 -18.09 1.09 13.59
N ARG A 67 -18.85 1.68 12.65
CA ARG A 67 -18.57 3.02 12.14
C ARG A 67 -18.80 4.06 13.22
N GLY A 68 -18.03 5.13 13.22
CA GLY A 68 -18.29 6.29 14.07
C GLY A 68 -19.55 7.04 13.65
N SER A 69 -19.91 8.09 14.37
CA SER A 69 -21.04 8.95 14.04
C SER A 69 -20.78 9.89 12.83
N VAL A 70 -19.55 10.00 12.39
CA VAL A 70 -19.13 10.82 11.25
C VAL A 70 -18.47 9.90 10.21
N GLN A 71 -18.98 9.91 9.00
CA GLN A 71 -18.34 9.23 7.86
C GLN A 71 -17.21 10.11 7.31
N ILE A 72 -15.99 9.66 7.49
CA ILE A 72 -14.81 10.31 6.90
C ILE A 72 -14.60 9.77 5.49
N GLU A 73 -14.37 10.65 4.52
CA GLU A 73 -14.08 10.26 3.15
C GLU A 73 -12.57 10.12 2.92
N TYR A 74 -12.15 8.94 2.52
CA TYR A 74 -10.77 8.62 2.17
C TYR A 74 -10.61 8.65 0.65
N THR A 75 -10.71 9.83 0.06
CA THR A 75 -10.83 10.06 -1.38
C THR A 75 -9.75 9.34 -2.18
N LEU A 76 -8.47 9.49 -1.82
CA LEU A 76 -7.37 8.85 -2.56
C LEU A 76 -7.41 7.34 -2.47
N ALA A 77 -7.70 6.76 -1.29
CA ALA A 77 -7.83 5.32 -1.13
C ALA A 77 -8.98 4.75 -1.96
N ARG A 78 -10.14 5.43 -1.96
CA ARG A 78 -11.31 5.02 -2.73
C ARG A 78 -11.04 5.08 -4.23
N LEU A 79 -10.61 6.22 -4.74
CA LEU A 79 -10.28 6.39 -6.16
C LEU A 79 -9.20 5.39 -6.60
N GLY A 80 -8.17 5.21 -5.79
CA GLY A 80 -7.10 4.25 -6.06
C GLY A 80 -7.61 2.81 -6.10
N ALA A 81 -8.47 2.40 -5.15
CA ALA A 81 -9.04 1.06 -5.12
C ALA A 81 -9.95 0.78 -6.33
N GLU A 82 -10.81 1.74 -6.69
CA GLU A 82 -11.66 1.68 -7.88
C GLU A 82 -10.82 1.60 -9.17
N GLN A 83 -9.81 2.44 -9.28
CA GLN A 83 -8.87 2.44 -10.41
C GLN A 83 -8.10 1.11 -10.51
N LEU A 84 -7.58 0.61 -9.40
CA LEU A 84 -6.86 -0.66 -9.37
C LEU A 84 -7.78 -1.82 -9.81
N TRP A 85 -9.02 -1.86 -9.29
CA TRP A 85 -10.00 -2.86 -9.71
C TRP A 85 -10.27 -2.82 -11.21
N ASN A 86 -10.45 -1.62 -11.76
CA ASN A 86 -10.66 -1.44 -13.19
C ASN A 86 -9.46 -1.91 -14.01
N LEU A 87 -8.24 -1.53 -13.61
CA LEU A 87 -7.00 -1.95 -14.28
C LEU A 87 -6.83 -3.48 -14.27
N LEU A 88 -7.09 -4.13 -13.13
CA LEU A 88 -7.01 -5.60 -13.00
C LEU A 88 -7.95 -6.36 -13.93
N HIS A 89 -9.00 -5.70 -14.48
CA HIS A 89 -9.99 -6.32 -15.38
C HIS A 89 -9.89 -5.81 -16.83
N SER A 90 -9.23 -4.68 -17.07
CA SER A 90 -9.12 -4.08 -18.41
C SER A 90 -7.75 -4.28 -19.05
N GLU A 91 -6.69 -4.42 -18.24
CA GLU A 91 -5.34 -4.63 -18.75
C GLU A 91 -5.03 -6.14 -18.85
N PRO A 92 -4.14 -6.56 -19.76
CA PRO A 92 -3.66 -7.94 -19.77
C PRO A 92 -3.04 -8.34 -18.42
N TYR A 93 -2.32 -7.44 -17.82
CA TYR A 93 -1.83 -7.47 -16.42
C TYR A 93 -1.41 -6.06 -16.01
N VAL A 94 -1.42 -5.80 -14.72
CA VAL A 94 -0.95 -4.56 -14.12
C VAL A 94 0.47 -4.78 -13.63
N ALA A 95 1.43 -4.07 -14.24
CA ALA A 95 2.82 -4.08 -13.80
C ALA A 95 3.08 -2.98 -12.77
N ALA A 96 3.84 -3.30 -11.71
CA ALA A 96 4.23 -2.35 -10.69
C ALA A 96 5.69 -2.54 -10.26
N LEU A 97 6.34 -1.46 -9.90
CA LEU A 97 7.68 -1.46 -9.32
C LEU A 97 7.63 -0.97 -7.88
N GLY A 98 8.46 -1.57 -7.03
CA GLY A 98 8.65 -1.10 -5.66
C GLY A 98 9.22 0.32 -5.64
N ALA A 99 8.45 1.30 -5.19
CA ALA A 99 8.94 2.65 -4.90
C ALA A 99 9.39 2.76 -3.46
N LEU A 100 10.48 3.49 -3.20
CA LEU A 100 10.99 3.79 -1.87
C LEU A 100 10.75 5.25 -1.49
N THR A 101 10.66 6.14 -2.48
CA THR A 101 10.48 7.58 -2.29
C THR A 101 9.34 8.11 -3.17
N GLY A 102 8.79 9.28 -2.78
CA GLY A 102 7.80 9.97 -3.61
C GLY A 102 8.32 10.35 -4.99
N ASN A 103 9.59 10.74 -5.11
CA ASN A 103 10.19 11.07 -6.40
C ASN A 103 10.31 9.84 -7.31
N GLN A 104 10.65 8.66 -6.77
CA GLN A 104 10.62 7.43 -7.57
C GLN A 104 9.22 7.12 -8.09
N ALA A 105 8.19 7.29 -7.26
CA ALA A 105 6.81 7.10 -7.68
C ALA A 105 6.38 8.07 -8.79
N VAL A 106 6.76 9.35 -8.68
CA VAL A 106 6.55 10.36 -9.74
C VAL A 106 7.20 9.92 -11.04
N GLN A 107 8.45 9.43 -11.01
CA GLN A 107 9.13 8.94 -12.22
C GLN A 107 8.48 7.68 -12.79
N GLN A 108 7.98 6.75 -11.95
CA GLN A 108 7.25 5.57 -12.41
C GLN A 108 5.98 5.96 -13.17
N VAL A 109 5.21 6.93 -12.68
CA VAL A 109 4.01 7.45 -13.34
C VAL A 109 4.37 8.16 -14.65
N LYS A 110 5.39 9.00 -14.68
CA LYS A 110 5.89 9.65 -15.90
C LYS A 110 6.32 8.64 -16.96
N ALA A 111 6.97 7.57 -16.55
CA ALA A 111 7.38 6.47 -17.44
C ALA A 111 6.19 5.59 -17.91
N GLY A 112 4.95 5.90 -17.50
CA GLY A 112 3.74 5.24 -17.97
C GLY A 112 3.31 4.02 -17.16
N LEU A 113 3.91 3.74 -15.99
CA LEU A 113 3.41 2.69 -15.10
C LEU A 113 2.08 3.12 -14.49
N LYS A 114 1.12 2.18 -14.47
CA LYS A 114 -0.26 2.44 -14.04
C LYS A 114 -0.52 2.12 -12.58
N ALA A 115 0.43 1.49 -11.87
CA ALA A 115 0.34 1.15 -10.46
C ALA A 115 1.72 1.21 -9.81
N ILE A 116 1.73 1.39 -8.49
CA ILE A 116 2.92 1.45 -7.65
C ILE A 116 2.85 0.32 -6.63
N TYR A 117 3.96 -0.36 -6.40
CA TYR A 117 4.10 -1.29 -5.28
C TYR A 117 4.90 -0.64 -4.15
N LEU A 118 4.50 -0.86 -2.90
CA LEU A 118 5.25 -0.43 -1.73
C LEU A 118 5.64 -1.64 -0.88
N SER A 119 6.93 -1.93 -0.87
CA SER A 119 7.53 -3.08 -0.21
C SER A 119 7.85 -2.82 1.25
N GLY A 120 7.39 -3.69 2.15
CA GLY A 120 7.81 -3.70 3.55
C GLY A 120 9.32 -3.93 3.71
N TRP A 121 9.91 -4.76 2.86
CA TRP A 121 11.37 -4.96 2.82
C TRP A 121 12.14 -3.63 2.58
N GLN A 122 11.70 -2.84 1.60
CA GLN A 122 12.34 -1.54 1.31
C GLN A 122 12.14 -0.56 2.47
N VAL A 123 10.96 -0.58 3.11
CA VAL A 123 10.68 0.24 4.29
C VAL A 123 11.56 -0.19 5.46
N ALA A 124 11.70 -1.48 5.71
CA ALA A 124 12.64 -1.99 6.73
C ALA A 124 14.07 -1.52 6.49
N ALA A 125 14.52 -1.58 5.25
CA ALA A 125 15.90 -1.24 4.88
C ALA A 125 16.23 0.25 5.04
N ASP A 126 15.31 1.19 4.67
CA ASP A 126 15.72 2.60 4.52
C ASP A 126 14.61 3.64 4.78
N ALA A 127 13.37 3.26 5.05
CA ALA A 127 12.28 4.23 5.16
C ALA A 127 11.38 4.04 6.40
N ASN A 128 11.82 3.27 7.39
CA ASN A 128 11.03 3.05 8.59
C ASN A 128 11.17 4.19 9.61
N LEU A 129 10.17 4.33 10.46
CA LEU A 129 10.08 5.42 11.44
C LEU A 129 11.08 5.32 12.60
N SER A 130 11.70 4.18 12.84
CA SER A 130 12.77 4.06 13.85
C SER A 130 14.11 4.61 13.34
N GLY A 131 14.25 4.89 12.05
CA GLY A 131 15.47 5.39 11.45
C GLY A 131 16.63 4.39 11.45
N GLN A 132 16.34 3.10 11.65
CA GLN A 132 17.32 2.03 11.66
C GLN A 132 17.29 1.27 10.32
N MET A 133 18.40 0.66 9.95
CA MET A 133 18.45 -0.30 8.85
C MET A 133 18.11 -1.69 9.42
N TYR A 134 16.98 -2.26 8.97
CA TYR A 134 16.53 -3.58 9.41
C TYR A 134 16.42 -4.59 8.27
N PRO A 135 16.62 -5.87 8.57
CA PRO A 135 16.17 -6.93 7.68
C PRO A 135 14.63 -6.98 7.66
N ASP A 136 14.08 -7.66 6.67
CA ASP A 136 12.65 -7.85 6.49
C ASP A 136 12.09 -8.90 7.50
N GLN A 137 11.94 -8.47 8.75
CA GLN A 137 11.54 -9.30 9.90
C GLN A 137 10.55 -8.55 10.82
N SER A 138 9.82 -7.57 10.30
CA SER A 138 8.83 -6.77 11.05
C SER A 138 9.41 -6.11 12.32
N LEU A 139 10.68 -5.69 12.28
CA LEU A 139 11.37 -5.04 13.40
C LEU A 139 11.06 -3.55 13.53
N TYR A 140 10.48 -2.97 12.51
CA TYR A 140 10.14 -1.55 12.46
C TYR A 140 8.71 -1.29 12.97
N PRO A 141 8.40 -0.05 13.38
CA PRO A 141 7.05 0.32 13.82
C PRO A 141 6.00 0.08 12.72
N SER A 142 4.85 -0.50 13.09
CA SER A 142 3.79 -0.91 12.16
C SER A 142 3.24 0.22 11.27
N ASN A 143 3.32 1.47 11.75
CA ASN A 143 2.88 2.65 11.00
C ASN A 143 3.93 3.19 10.01
N SER A 144 5.07 2.50 9.82
CA SER A 144 6.11 2.93 8.88
C SER A 144 5.65 2.85 7.43
N VAL A 145 5.05 1.72 7.02
CA VAL A 145 4.53 1.56 5.65
C VAL A 145 3.41 2.55 5.35
N PRO A 146 2.38 2.74 6.20
CA PRO A 146 1.39 3.80 6.02
C PRO A 146 1.99 5.19 5.85
N GLN A 147 3.06 5.52 6.58
CA GLN A 147 3.72 6.81 6.45
C GLN A 147 4.38 6.99 5.07
N VAL A 148 5.00 5.94 4.51
CA VAL A 148 5.59 6.01 3.17
C VAL A 148 4.49 6.06 2.08
N VAL A 149 3.36 5.33 2.24
CA VAL A 149 2.18 5.49 1.36
C VAL A 149 1.74 6.94 1.31
N ARG A 150 1.60 7.57 2.48
CA ARG A 150 1.23 9.00 2.58
C ARG A 150 2.25 9.90 1.89
N HIS A 151 3.54 9.66 2.08
CA HIS A 151 4.61 10.43 1.44
C HIS A 151 4.55 10.33 -0.09
N ILE A 152 4.35 9.12 -0.62
CA ILE A 152 4.18 8.90 -2.07
C ILE A 152 2.96 9.66 -2.58
N ASN A 153 1.81 9.54 -1.93
CA ASN A 153 0.59 10.24 -2.32
C ASN A 153 0.76 11.76 -2.28
N GLN A 154 1.49 12.31 -1.31
CA GLN A 154 1.79 13.74 -1.25
C GLN A 154 2.69 14.20 -2.40
N ALA A 155 3.65 13.37 -2.84
CA ALA A 155 4.46 13.68 -4.00
C ALA A 155 3.63 13.67 -5.30
N LEU A 156 2.75 12.68 -5.46
CA LEU A 156 1.83 12.60 -6.61
C LEU A 156 0.84 13.77 -6.62
N GLN A 157 0.28 14.16 -5.46
CA GLN A 157 -0.56 15.35 -5.33
C GLN A 157 0.19 16.63 -5.72
N ARG A 158 1.46 16.75 -5.32
CA ARG A 158 2.28 17.90 -5.72
C ARG A 158 2.52 17.93 -7.23
N ALA A 159 2.81 16.80 -7.85
CA ALA A 159 2.97 16.70 -9.30
C ALA A 159 1.68 17.10 -10.04
N ASP A 160 0.53 16.68 -9.54
CA ASP A 160 -0.79 17.07 -10.06
C ASP A 160 -1.04 18.57 -9.91
N GLN A 161 -0.76 19.16 -8.75
CA GLN A 161 -0.90 20.59 -8.49
C GLN A 161 -0.01 21.43 -9.40
N ILE A 162 1.21 21.00 -9.66
CA ILE A 162 2.13 21.66 -10.59
C ILE A 162 1.54 21.64 -12.01
N GLN A 163 1.13 20.46 -12.47
CA GLN A 163 0.51 20.29 -13.79
C GLN A 163 -0.72 21.20 -13.95
N CYS A 164 -1.60 21.21 -12.96
CA CYS A 164 -2.82 22.05 -12.98
C CYS A 164 -2.49 23.55 -12.98
N SER A 165 -1.53 24.03 -12.19
CA SER A 165 -1.13 25.43 -12.14
C SER A 165 -0.48 25.90 -13.45
N GLU A 166 0.22 25.01 -14.13
CA GLU A 166 0.81 25.29 -15.44
C GLU A 166 -0.23 25.26 -16.59
N GLY A 167 -1.46 24.81 -16.33
CA GLY A 167 -2.54 24.73 -17.31
C GLY A 167 -2.24 23.77 -18.46
N ARG A 168 -1.43 22.75 -18.25
CA ARG A 168 -0.99 21.78 -19.27
C ARG A 168 -0.71 20.42 -18.69
N GLY A 169 -0.69 19.41 -19.56
CA GLY A 169 -0.40 18.03 -19.24
C GLY A 169 -1.65 17.19 -18.99
N ASP A 170 -1.58 15.94 -19.39
CA ASP A 170 -2.69 14.99 -19.37
C ASP A 170 -2.37 13.77 -18.48
N THR A 171 -1.34 13.89 -17.63
CA THR A 171 -0.92 12.79 -16.77
C THR A 171 -1.90 12.63 -15.61
N TYR A 172 -2.47 11.43 -15.46
CA TYR A 172 -3.19 11.04 -14.25
C TYR A 172 -2.18 10.58 -13.19
N TRP A 173 -1.93 11.43 -12.21
CA TRP A 173 -0.86 11.23 -11.23
C TRP A 173 -1.17 10.20 -10.15
N PHE A 174 -2.46 9.98 -9.83
CA PHE A 174 -2.88 9.15 -8.69
C PHE A 174 -2.87 7.65 -9.04
N ALA A 175 -1.73 7.13 -9.47
CA ALA A 175 -1.56 5.71 -9.69
C ALA A 175 -1.83 4.93 -8.38
N PRO A 176 -2.66 3.86 -8.40
CA PRO A 176 -3.01 3.10 -7.22
C PRO A 176 -1.77 2.45 -6.60
N ILE A 177 -1.66 2.54 -5.27
CA ILE A 177 -0.58 1.96 -4.49
C ILE A 177 -1.05 0.66 -3.85
N VAL A 178 -0.35 -0.45 -4.13
CA VAL A 178 -0.50 -1.72 -3.40
C VAL A 178 0.60 -1.82 -2.35
N ALA A 179 0.22 -1.88 -1.08
CA ALA A 179 1.12 -1.76 0.06
C ALA A 179 1.26 -3.06 0.86
N ASP A 180 2.44 -3.26 1.40
CA ASP A 180 2.82 -4.40 2.24
C ASP A 180 2.41 -4.15 3.70
N ALA A 181 1.55 -5.01 4.25
CA ALA A 181 1.18 -5.00 5.67
C ALA A 181 1.85 -6.15 6.44
N GLU A 182 2.86 -6.80 5.86
CA GLU A 182 3.60 -7.89 6.51
C GLU A 182 2.63 -9.02 6.94
N ALA A 183 2.89 -9.64 8.09
CA ALA A 183 1.95 -10.56 8.73
C ALA A 183 0.95 -9.86 9.67
N GLY A 184 0.73 -8.53 9.50
CA GLY A 184 -0.23 -7.74 10.29
C GLY A 184 0.29 -7.25 11.64
N PHE A 185 1.58 -7.42 11.96
CA PHE A 185 2.23 -6.97 13.20
C PHE A 185 1.58 -7.47 14.51
N GLY A 186 0.86 -8.58 14.45
CA GLY A 186 0.22 -9.18 15.62
C GLY A 186 -1.00 -10.02 15.25
N GLY A 187 -2.05 -9.93 16.07
CA GLY A 187 -3.30 -10.65 15.88
C GLY A 187 -4.34 -9.87 15.06
N PRO A 188 -5.58 -10.37 14.96
CA PRO A 188 -6.63 -9.76 14.14
C PRO A 188 -6.90 -8.28 14.45
N LEU A 189 -6.78 -7.85 15.70
CA LEU A 189 -7.00 -6.44 16.06
C LEU A 189 -5.87 -5.53 15.55
N ASN A 190 -4.63 -6.04 15.51
CA ASN A 190 -3.52 -5.31 14.89
C ASN A 190 -3.72 -5.19 13.38
N VAL A 191 -4.19 -6.26 12.72
CA VAL A 191 -4.55 -6.26 11.30
C VAL A 191 -5.66 -5.23 11.01
N PHE A 192 -6.68 -5.14 11.85
CA PHE A 192 -7.75 -4.15 11.73
C PHE A 192 -7.18 -2.72 11.76
N GLU A 193 -6.34 -2.41 12.73
CA GLU A 193 -5.79 -1.07 12.87
C GLU A 193 -4.75 -0.72 11.78
N ILE A 194 -3.89 -1.66 11.37
CA ILE A 194 -2.95 -1.35 10.28
C ILE A 194 -3.67 -1.17 8.93
N MET A 195 -4.73 -1.94 8.67
CA MET A 195 -5.54 -1.77 7.46
C MET A 195 -6.21 -0.38 7.44
N LYS A 196 -6.73 0.10 8.57
CA LYS A 196 -7.25 1.47 8.70
C LYS A 196 -6.16 2.49 8.39
N ALA A 197 -4.97 2.34 9.00
CA ALA A 197 -3.85 3.26 8.76
C ALA A 197 -3.41 3.29 7.28
N MET A 198 -3.45 2.15 6.58
CA MET A 198 -3.18 2.07 5.14
C MET A 198 -4.23 2.84 4.33
N ILE A 199 -5.51 2.70 4.66
CA ILE A 199 -6.62 3.42 4.00
C ILE A 199 -6.49 4.92 4.27
N GLU A 200 -6.23 5.33 5.50
CA GLU A 200 -6.00 6.75 5.86
C GLU A 200 -4.82 7.37 5.10
N ALA A 201 -3.81 6.57 4.81
CA ALA A 201 -2.66 6.99 4.02
C ALA A 201 -2.95 7.05 2.50
N GLY A 202 -4.05 6.44 2.04
CA GLY A 202 -4.46 6.42 0.64
C GLY A 202 -4.00 5.19 -0.14
N ALA A 203 -3.78 4.03 0.52
CA ALA A 203 -3.49 2.78 -0.16
C ALA A 203 -4.73 2.28 -0.93
N ALA A 204 -4.51 1.82 -2.16
CA ALA A 204 -5.52 1.25 -3.05
C ALA A 204 -5.72 -0.25 -2.81
N GLY A 205 -4.64 -0.93 -2.50
CA GLY A 205 -4.60 -2.34 -2.17
C GLY A 205 -3.61 -2.62 -1.04
N VAL A 206 -3.86 -3.70 -0.29
CA VAL A 206 -3.01 -4.10 0.83
C VAL A 206 -2.89 -5.62 0.82
N HIS A 207 -1.70 -6.14 1.03
CA HIS A 207 -1.52 -7.57 1.21
C HIS A 207 -1.09 -7.94 2.63
N PHE A 208 -1.51 -9.14 3.04
CA PHE A 208 -1.15 -9.77 4.30
C PHE A 208 -0.64 -11.18 4.03
N GLU A 209 0.37 -11.60 4.77
CA GLU A 209 0.95 -12.94 4.67
C GLU A 209 0.60 -13.82 5.88
N ASP A 210 0.66 -15.14 5.69
CA ASP A 210 0.27 -16.14 6.69
C ASP A 210 1.39 -16.55 7.66
N GLN A 211 2.44 -15.74 7.79
CA GLN A 211 3.50 -15.95 8.76
C GLN A 211 3.11 -15.47 10.17
N LEU A 212 3.75 -16.05 11.17
CA LEU A 212 3.72 -15.53 12.55
C LEU A 212 4.50 -14.21 12.61
N SER A 213 3.85 -13.13 13.01
CA SER A 213 4.44 -11.77 12.99
C SER A 213 5.75 -11.67 13.78
N SER A 214 5.87 -12.35 14.94
CA SER A 214 7.09 -12.33 15.78
C SER A 214 8.26 -13.11 15.16
N GLU A 215 8.00 -14.03 14.25
CA GLU A 215 8.99 -14.88 13.58
C GLU A 215 9.05 -14.65 12.07
N LYS A 216 8.48 -13.53 11.61
CA LYS A 216 8.42 -13.18 10.19
C LYS A 216 9.81 -13.14 9.56
N LYS A 217 9.92 -13.72 8.39
CA LYS A 217 11.11 -13.71 7.54
C LYS A 217 10.74 -13.26 6.12
N CYS A 218 11.69 -12.64 5.43
CA CYS A 218 11.57 -12.40 3.99
C CYS A 218 11.21 -13.69 3.25
N GLY A 219 10.36 -13.59 2.23
CA GLY A 219 9.82 -14.74 1.50
C GLY A 219 10.85 -15.74 0.99
N HIS A 220 12.08 -15.30 0.73
CA HIS A 220 13.21 -16.14 0.25
C HIS A 220 14.11 -16.67 1.36
N MET A 221 13.84 -16.35 2.62
CA MET A 221 14.61 -16.81 3.76
C MET A 221 14.01 -18.10 4.36
N GLY A 222 14.87 -18.88 5.02
CA GLY A 222 14.45 -20.02 5.85
C GLY A 222 13.87 -19.58 7.18
N GLY A 223 13.37 -20.57 7.95
CA GLY A 223 12.87 -20.34 9.31
C GLY A 223 11.50 -19.64 9.38
N LYS A 224 10.75 -19.62 8.30
CA LYS A 224 9.37 -19.12 8.28
C LYS A 224 8.47 -20.01 9.13
N VAL A 225 7.68 -19.39 10.00
CA VAL A 225 6.68 -20.05 10.83
C VAL A 225 5.30 -19.56 10.40
N LEU A 226 4.45 -20.45 9.94
CA LEU A 226 3.07 -20.10 9.57
C LEU A 226 2.16 -20.06 10.80
N VAL A 227 1.11 -19.25 10.72
CA VAL A 227 -0.04 -19.39 11.61
C VAL A 227 -1.02 -20.45 11.06
N PRO A 228 -1.91 -21.05 11.86
CA PRO A 228 -2.95 -21.93 11.35
C PRO A 228 -3.78 -21.27 10.26
N THR A 229 -4.26 -22.05 9.29
CA THR A 229 -5.05 -21.55 8.14
C THR A 229 -6.22 -20.67 8.59
N GLN A 230 -6.99 -21.09 9.61
CA GLN A 230 -8.11 -20.29 10.15
C GLN A 230 -7.65 -19.00 10.82
N SER A 231 -6.43 -18.96 11.39
CA SER A 231 -5.87 -17.72 11.94
C SER A 231 -5.53 -16.73 10.83
N ALA A 232 -4.94 -17.19 9.73
CA ALA A 232 -4.70 -16.37 8.55
C ALA A 232 -6.01 -15.85 7.93
N ILE A 233 -7.05 -16.71 7.84
CA ILE A 233 -8.39 -16.29 7.40
C ILE A 233 -8.95 -15.18 8.31
N LYS A 234 -8.80 -15.30 9.64
CA LYS A 234 -9.22 -14.24 10.57
C LYS A 234 -8.50 -12.92 10.31
N HIS A 235 -7.23 -12.93 9.91
CA HIS A 235 -6.51 -11.72 9.50
C HIS A 235 -7.13 -11.11 8.24
N LEU A 236 -7.44 -11.92 7.21
CA LEU A 236 -8.09 -11.43 5.99
C LEU A 236 -9.48 -10.86 6.27
N VAL A 237 -10.28 -11.57 7.10
CA VAL A 237 -11.59 -11.08 7.53
C VAL A 237 -11.48 -9.77 8.30
N SER A 238 -10.49 -9.64 9.18
CA SER A 238 -10.24 -8.41 9.94
C SER A 238 -9.86 -7.24 9.05
N ALA A 239 -9.00 -7.47 8.05
CA ALA A 239 -8.64 -6.46 7.05
C ALA A 239 -9.86 -6.04 6.21
N ARG A 240 -10.69 -7.00 5.78
CA ARG A 240 -11.92 -6.71 5.04
C ARG A 240 -12.91 -5.92 5.90
N LEU A 241 -13.10 -6.30 7.16
CA LEU A 241 -13.95 -5.56 8.09
C LEU A 241 -13.49 -4.11 8.26
N ALA A 242 -12.17 -3.88 8.40
CA ALA A 242 -11.63 -2.53 8.49
C ALA A 242 -11.95 -1.71 7.24
N ALA A 243 -11.80 -2.28 6.04
CA ALA A 243 -12.13 -1.62 4.78
C ALA A 243 -13.64 -1.29 4.68
N ASP A 244 -14.50 -2.24 5.05
CA ASP A 244 -15.96 -2.04 5.06
C ASP A 244 -16.40 -0.99 6.08
N VAL A 245 -15.78 -0.97 7.28
CA VAL A 245 -16.02 0.07 8.31
C VAL A 245 -15.59 1.44 7.82
N MET A 246 -14.45 1.54 7.14
CA MET A 246 -13.95 2.79 6.56
C MET A 246 -14.67 3.21 5.28
N GLY A 247 -15.50 2.33 4.70
CA GLY A 247 -16.27 2.60 3.48
C GLY A 247 -15.40 2.71 2.22
N VAL A 248 -14.29 1.98 2.17
CA VAL A 248 -13.37 1.96 1.03
C VAL A 248 -13.29 0.55 0.44
N PRO A 249 -13.48 0.37 -0.89
CA PRO A 249 -13.42 -0.95 -1.54
C PRO A 249 -11.98 -1.41 -1.76
N THR A 250 -11.13 -1.31 -0.73
CA THR A 250 -9.69 -1.63 -0.80
C THR A 250 -9.46 -3.03 -1.33
N ILE A 251 -8.54 -3.18 -2.26
CA ILE A 251 -8.14 -4.47 -2.82
C ILE A 251 -7.33 -5.23 -1.78
N LEU A 252 -7.82 -6.41 -1.41
CA LEU A 252 -7.17 -7.27 -0.42
C LEU A 252 -6.46 -8.43 -1.11
N VAL A 253 -5.14 -8.55 -0.90
CA VAL A 253 -4.32 -9.62 -1.44
C VAL A 253 -3.91 -10.56 -0.31
N ALA A 254 -4.25 -11.84 -0.45
CA ALA A 254 -3.78 -12.88 0.48
C ALA A 254 -2.47 -13.46 -0.04
N ARG A 255 -1.39 -13.33 0.72
CA ARG A 255 -0.11 -13.98 0.45
C ARG A 255 0.01 -15.25 1.27
N THR A 256 0.47 -16.34 0.65
CA THR A 256 0.91 -17.54 1.37
C THR A 256 2.39 -17.79 1.18
N ASP A 257 3.06 -18.04 2.26
CA ASP A 257 4.48 -18.46 2.32
C ASP A 257 4.65 -19.98 2.45
N ALA A 258 3.56 -20.75 2.37
CA ALA A 258 3.55 -22.19 2.59
C ALA A 258 4.41 -22.98 1.60
N ASN A 259 4.70 -22.40 0.42
CA ASN A 259 5.62 -23.03 -0.55
C ASN A 259 7.03 -23.22 0.04
N GLY A 260 7.51 -22.24 0.81
CA GLY A 260 8.85 -22.28 1.41
C GLY A 260 8.88 -22.45 2.94
N ALA A 261 7.72 -22.62 3.60
CA ALA A 261 7.65 -22.76 5.04
C ALA A 261 7.68 -24.23 5.46
N HIS A 262 8.35 -24.50 6.61
CA HIS A 262 8.45 -25.83 7.20
C HIS A 262 7.99 -25.88 8.65
N LEU A 263 7.49 -24.78 9.19
CA LEU A 263 7.05 -24.65 10.58
C LEU A 263 5.66 -23.99 10.63
N ILE A 264 4.88 -24.40 11.64
CA ILE A 264 3.58 -23.83 11.96
C ILE A 264 3.42 -23.72 13.47
N THR A 265 2.71 -22.72 13.94
CA THR A 265 2.58 -22.43 15.38
C THR A 265 1.77 -23.47 16.15
N SER A 266 0.79 -24.14 15.52
CA SER A 266 -0.17 -25.04 16.18
C SER A 266 -0.72 -26.07 15.22
N ASP A 267 -1.12 -27.21 15.77
CA ASP A 267 -1.79 -28.32 15.08
C ASP A 267 -3.30 -28.31 15.26
N ILE A 268 -3.86 -27.24 15.80
CA ILE A 268 -5.29 -27.18 16.16
C ILE A 268 -6.23 -27.14 14.94
N ASP A 269 -5.74 -26.69 13.79
CA ASP A 269 -6.57 -26.49 12.59
C ASP A 269 -6.61 -27.77 11.72
N PRO A 270 -7.77 -28.38 11.55
CA PRO A 270 -7.90 -29.56 10.69
C PRO A 270 -7.45 -29.34 9.24
N ALA A 271 -7.52 -28.11 8.71
CA ALA A 271 -7.07 -27.78 7.37
C ALA A 271 -5.57 -28.00 7.18
N ASP A 272 -4.78 -27.87 8.26
CA ASP A 272 -3.35 -28.04 8.24
C ASP A 272 -2.86 -29.46 8.59
N HIS A 273 -3.73 -30.35 9.12
CA HIS A 273 -3.34 -31.68 9.63
C HIS A 273 -2.60 -32.52 8.59
N ALA A 274 -3.02 -32.50 7.33
CA ALA A 274 -2.37 -33.26 6.26
C ALA A 274 -0.91 -32.80 5.98
N LEU A 275 -0.55 -31.60 6.41
CA LEU A 275 0.77 -31.02 6.22
C LEU A 275 1.73 -31.32 7.38
N LEU A 276 1.22 -31.68 8.57
CA LEU A 276 2.02 -31.92 9.75
C LEU A 276 2.87 -33.18 9.63
N THR A 277 4.07 -33.15 10.23
CA THR A 277 4.98 -34.33 10.28
C THR A 277 4.87 -35.10 11.58
N GLY A 278 4.25 -34.54 12.62
CA GLY A 278 4.21 -35.06 13.97
C GLY A 278 5.43 -34.67 14.84
N GLU A 279 6.42 -33.98 14.28
CA GLU A 279 7.60 -33.51 14.98
C GLU A 279 7.45 -32.06 15.45
N ARG A 280 8.21 -31.66 16.48
CA ARG A 280 8.27 -30.30 17.02
C ARG A 280 9.71 -29.79 17.11
N THR A 281 9.85 -28.46 17.08
CA THR A 281 11.13 -27.79 17.35
C THR A 281 11.34 -27.58 18.86
N PRO A 282 12.56 -27.20 19.30
CA PRO A 282 12.82 -26.83 20.69
C PRO A 282 11.94 -25.67 21.20
N GLU A 283 11.60 -24.73 20.33
CA GLU A 283 10.70 -23.61 20.64
C GLU A 283 9.22 -24.01 20.71
N GLY A 284 8.90 -25.24 20.31
CA GLY A 284 7.57 -25.80 20.37
C GLY A 284 6.73 -25.65 19.10
N PHE A 285 7.28 -25.14 18.01
CA PHE A 285 6.59 -25.12 16.72
C PHE A 285 6.46 -26.52 16.15
N TYR A 286 5.38 -26.76 15.42
CA TYR A 286 5.19 -28.02 14.70
C TYR A 286 5.92 -27.98 13.36
N LYS A 287 6.60 -29.08 13.01
CA LYS A 287 7.17 -29.25 11.68
C LYS A 287 6.08 -29.61 10.67
N MET A 288 6.16 -29.02 9.49
CA MET A 288 5.21 -29.27 8.40
C MET A 288 5.92 -29.51 7.06
N ARG A 289 5.22 -30.16 6.16
CA ARG A 289 5.62 -30.31 4.76
C ARG A 289 5.16 -29.09 3.99
N GLY A 290 6.11 -28.20 3.66
CA GLY A 290 5.89 -27.10 2.74
C GLY A 290 5.81 -27.57 1.28
N GLY A 291 5.84 -26.60 0.36
CA GLY A 291 5.81 -26.84 -1.07
C GLY A 291 4.50 -26.44 -1.72
N LEU A 292 4.45 -26.55 -3.06
CA LEU A 292 3.35 -26.07 -3.86
C LEU A 292 1.98 -26.60 -3.43
N ASN A 293 1.89 -27.87 -3.01
CA ASN A 293 0.61 -28.44 -2.55
C ASN A 293 0.11 -27.78 -1.26
N ALA A 294 1.01 -27.42 -0.36
CA ALA A 294 0.67 -26.68 0.85
C ALA A 294 0.19 -25.25 0.49
N ALA A 295 0.89 -24.57 -0.42
CA ALA A 295 0.48 -23.27 -0.91
C ALA A 295 -0.89 -23.31 -1.63
N ILE A 296 -1.15 -24.33 -2.44
CA ILE A 296 -2.46 -24.53 -3.09
C ILE A 296 -3.57 -24.72 -2.05
N ALA A 297 -3.36 -25.60 -1.06
CA ALA A 297 -4.37 -25.85 -0.02
C ALA A 297 -4.74 -24.57 0.73
N ARG A 298 -3.74 -23.76 1.09
CA ARG A 298 -3.96 -22.46 1.74
C ARG A 298 -4.57 -21.45 0.79
N GLY A 299 -4.10 -21.34 -0.45
CA GLY A 299 -4.68 -20.45 -1.45
C GLY A 299 -6.18 -20.72 -1.68
N LEU A 300 -6.58 -22.00 -1.77
CA LEU A 300 -7.98 -22.40 -1.86
C LEU A 300 -8.79 -21.97 -0.63
N SER A 301 -8.20 -22.06 0.57
CA SER A 301 -8.84 -21.65 1.82
C SER A 301 -9.00 -20.13 1.92
N TYR A 302 -8.08 -19.35 1.34
CA TYR A 302 -8.09 -17.88 1.38
C TYR A 302 -8.96 -17.24 0.30
N ALA A 303 -9.21 -17.96 -0.80
CA ALA A 303 -9.90 -17.45 -1.98
C ALA A 303 -11.23 -16.74 -1.69
N PRO A 304 -12.11 -17.20 -0.77
CA PRO A 304 -13.35 -16.50 -0.46
C PRO A 304 -13.16 -15.17 0.29
N TYR A 305 -12.00 -14.95 0.91
CA TYR A 305 -11.78 -13.84 1.84
C TYR A 305 -10.88 -12.72 1.30
N CYS A 306 -10.42 -12.84 0.05
CA CYS A 306 -9.54 -11.86 -0.59
C CYS A 306 -9.94 -11.59 -2.03
N ASP A 307 -9.35 -10.57 -2.64
CA ASP A 307 -9.55 -10.25 -4.05
C ASP A 307 -8.53 -10.98 -4.93
N LEU A 308 -7.27 -10.98 -4.53
CA LEU A 308 -6.18 -11.67 -5.22
C LEU A 308 -5.50 -12.66 -4.27
N ILE A 309 -4.92 -13.71 -4.85
CA ILE A 309 -4.06 -14.65 -4.13
C ILE A 309 -2.63 -14.53 -4.67
N TRP A 310 -1.67 -14.47 -3.77
CA TRP A 310 -0.25 -14.49 -4.05
C TRP A 310 0.41 -15.67 -3.36
N CYS A 311 0.98 -16.58 -4.15
CA CYS A 311 1.89 -17.62 -3.67
C CYS A 311 3.32 -17.10 -3.76
N GLU A 312 4.01 -16.98 -2.65
CA GLU A 312 5.44 -16.64 -2.66
C GLU A 312 6.26 -17.81 -3.20
N THR A 313 7.13 -17.54 -4.17
CA THR A 313 7.94 -18.54 -4.87
C THR A 313 9.44 -18.30 -4.63
N ALA A 314 10.25 -19.34 -4.81
CA ALA A 314 11.71 -19.28 -4.61
C ALA A 314 12.48 -18.98 -5.90
N GLU A 315 11.87 -19.22 -7.05
CA GLU A 315 12.49 -19.05 -8.36
C GLU A 315 11.44 -18.76 -9.44
N PRO A 316 11.84 -18.19 -10.61
CA PRO A 316 10.92 -17.91 -11.69
C PRO A 316 10.57 -19.22 -12.42
N ASN A 317 9.44 -19.82 -12.08
CA ASN A 317 9.00 -21.11 -12.61
C ASN A 317 7.56 -21.03 -13.14
N LEU A 318 7.42 -20.99 -14.47
CA LEU A 318 6.10 -20.93 -15.13
C LEU A 318 5.27 -22.21 -14.94
N ASP A 319 5.89 -23.37 -14.76
CA ASP A 319 5.16 -24.63 -14.53
C ASP A 319 4.57 -24.67 -13.12
N GLU A 320 5.32 -24.19 -12.13
CA GLU A 320 4.80 -24.01 -10.77
C GLU A 320 3.65 -23.00 -10.75
N ALA A 321 3.82 -21.85 -11.42
CA ALA A 321 2.77 -20.83 -11.55
C ALA A 321 1.51 -21.38 -12.25
N ARG A 322 1.68 -22.18 -13.32
CA ARG A 322 0.56 -22.82 -14.02
C ARG A 322 -0.19 -23.81 -13.14
N ARG A 323 0.52 -24.64 -12.39
CA ARG A 323 -0.10 -25.62 -11.48
C ARG A 323 -0.85 -24.94 -10.36
N PHE A 324 -0.31 -23.88 -9.78
CA PHE A 324 -0.99 -23.10 -8.76
C PHE A 324 -2.26 -22.46 -9.32
N ALA A 325 -2.15 -21.75 -10.44
CA ALA A 325 -3.29 -21.08 -11.08
C ALA A 325 -4.40 -22.07 -11.47
N ALA A 326 -4.04 -23.20 -12.07
CA ALA A 326 -5.00 -24.23 -12.46
C ALA A 326 -5.79 -24.76 -11.28
N ALA A 327 -5.12 -25.06 -10.17
CA ALA A 327 -5.78 -25.56 -8.95
C ALA A 327 -6.73 -24.53 -8.32
N ILE A 328 -6.34 -23.25 -8.33
CA ILE A 328 -7.21 -22.18 -7.82
C ILE A 328 -8.42 -22.00 -8.74
N HIS A 329 -8.20 -21.92 -10.07
CA HIS A 329 -9.27 -21.65 -11.03
C HIS A 329 -10.23 -22.82 -11.23
N GLU A 330 -9.82 -24.06 -10.96
CA GLU A 330 -10.71 -25.21 -10.95
C GLU A 330 -11.87 -25.03 -9.94
N ARG A 331 -11.57 -24.43 -8.79
CA ARG A 331 -12.55 -24.24 -7.71
C ARG A 331 -13.13 -22.82 -7.66
N PHE A 332 -12.34 -21.84 -8.06
CA PHE A 332 -12.71 -20.41 -8.09
C PHE A 332 -12.42 -19.80 -9.46
N PRO A 333 -13.23 -20.10 -10.47
CA PRO A 333 -13.03 -19.60 -11.83
C PRO A 333 -12.93 -18.08 -11.87
N GLY A 334 -11.87 -17.55 -12.51
CA GLY A 334 -11.65 -16.12 -12.64
C GLY A 334 -11.06 -15.43 -11.40
N LYS A 335 -10.67 -16.19 -10.37
CA LYS A 335 -9.96 -15.62 -9.21
C LYS A 335 -8.67 -14.96 -9.65
N LEU A 336 -8.50 -13.67 -9.31
CA LEU A 336 -7.30 -12.93 -9.66
C LEU A 336 -6.10 -13.43 -8.86
N LEU A 337 -4.94 -13.46 -9.50
CA LEU A 337 -3.67 -13.86 -8.90
C LEU A 337 -2.65 -12.71 -8.97
N ALA A 338 -1.72 -12.70 -8.02
CA ALA A 338 -0.58 -11.79 -8.01
C ALA A 338 0.73 -12.58 -8.04
N TYR A 339 1.76 -12.00 -8.66
CA TYR A 339 3.08 -12.62 -8.77
C TYR A 339 4.20 -11.63 -8.46
N ASN A 340 5.08 -12.04 -7.55
CA ASN A 340 6.32 -11.32 -7.27
C ASN A 340 7.41 -11.74 -8.26
N CYS A 341 7.73 -10.89 -9.23
CA CYS A 341 8.91 -11.03 -10.10
C CYS A 341 10.16 -10.65 -9.29
N SER A 342 10.49 -11.46 -8.30
CA SER A 342 11.44 -11.13 -7.25
C SER A 342 12.83 -10.78 -7.77
N PRO A 343 13.47 -9.72 -7.24
CA PRO A 343 14.88 -9.43 -7.49
C PRO A 343 15.83 -10.45 -6.86
N SER A 344 15.35 -11.29 -5.92
CA SER A 344 16.11 -12.41 -5.39
C SER A 344 16.32 -13.54 -6.41
N PHE A 345 15.53 -13.55 -7.48
CA PHE A 345 15.76 -14.47 -8.57
C PHE A 345 16.96 -14.01 -9.42
N ASN A 346 17.89 -14.91 -9.69
CA ASN A 346 18.89 -14.63 -10.69
C ASN A 346 18.33 -15.03 -12.06
N TRP A 347 17.58 -14.10 -12.68
CA TRP A 347 16.82 -14.30 -13.90
C TRP A 347 17.65 -14.91 -15.02
N LYS A 348 18.79 -14.30 -15.37
CA LYS A 348 19.69 -14.76 -16.45
C LYS A 348 20.35 -16.10 -16.18
N LYS A 349 20.54 -16.46 -14.90
CA LYS A 349 21.07 -17.79 -14.53
C LYS A 349 20.01 -18.89 -14.64
N LYS A 350 18.74 -18.54 -14.50
CA LYS A 350 17.61 -19.48 -14.45
C LYS A 350 16.91 -19.64 -15.78
N LEU A 351 16.84 -18.58 -16.58
CA LEU A 351 16.04 -18.51 -17.80
C LEU A 351 16.85 -17.89 -18.95
N ASP A 352 16.54 -18.29 -20.16
CA ASP A 352 17.04 -17.65 -21.38
C ASP A 352 16.33 -16.31 -21.66
N ASP A 353 16.89 -15.50 -22.55
CA ASP A 353 16.40 -14.17 -22.87
C ASP A 353 14.98 -14.17 -23.45
N THR A 354 14.64 -15.16 -24.25
CA THR A 354 13.30 -15.28 -24.86
C THR A 354 12.26 -15.54 -23.79
N THR A 355 12.55 -16.46 -22.87
CA THR A 355 11.65 -16.77 -21.75
C THR A 355 11.52 -15.58 -20.82
N ILE A 356 12.61 -14.86 -20.50
CA ILE A 356 12.56 -13.65 -19.69
C ILE A 356 11.67 -12.60 -20.34
N ALA A 357 11.83 -12.35 -21.64
CA ALA A 357 11.09 -11.33 -22.38
C ALA A 357 9.57 -11.57 -22.42
N THR A 358 9.14 -12.84 -22.35
CA THR A 358 7.72 -13.22 -22.42
C THR A 358 7.13 -13.64 -21.09
N PHE A 359 7.93 -13.69 -20.01
CA PHE A 359 7.56 -14.29 -18.74
C PHE A 359 6.27 -13.68 -18.15
N GLN A 360 6.17 -12.36 -18.15
CA GLN A 360 5.00 -11.65 -17.61
C GLN A 360 3.74 -11.85 -18.44
N GLN A 361 3.87 -11.95 -19.78
CA GLN A 361 2.75 -12.25 -20.65
C GLN A 361 2.25 -13.69 -20.44
N GLU A 362 3.16 -14.66 -20.23
CA GLU A 362 2.78 -16.03 -19.92
C GLU A 362 2.08 -16.13 -18.56
N LEU A 363 2.54 -15.41 -17.55
CA LEU A 363 1.84 -15.29 -16.27
C LEU A 363 0.44 -14.68 -16.44
N ALA A 364 0.31 -13.62 -17.25
CA ALA A 364 -0.98 -12.98 -17.51
C ALA A 364 -2.01 -13.96 -18.09
N LYS A 365 -1.62 -14.82 -19.03
CA LYS A 365 -2.47 -15.87 -19.60
C LYS A 365 -2.96 -16.88 -18.55
N LEU A 366 -2.24 -17.01 -17.43
CA LEU A 366 -2.60 -17.86 -16.31
C LEU A 366 -3.46 -17.15 -15.25
N GLY A 367 -3.82 -15.87 -15.44
CA GLY A 367 -4.63 -15.10 -14.52
C GLY A 367 -3.85 -14.32 -13.44
N TYR A 368 -2.54 -14.22 -13.57
CA TYR A 368 -1.73 -13.33 -12.72
C TYR A 368 -1.90 -11.88 -13.19
N ALA A 369 -2.97 -11.25 -12.70
CA ALA A 369 -3.38 -9.93 -13.12
C ALA A 369 -2.55 -8.80 -12.51
N PHE A 370 -1.90 -9.01 -11.38
CA PHE A 370 -0.99 -8.05 -10.73
C PHE A 370 0.41 -8.64 -10.61
N GLN A 371 1.40 -8.00 -11.25
CA GLN A 371 2.78 -8.49 -11.30
C GLN A 371 3.74 -7.37 -10.92
N PHE A 372 4.66 -7.63 -10.02
CA PHE A 372 5.48 -6.56 -9.46
C PHE A 372 6.91 -7.01 -9.13
N ILE A 373 7.82 -6.03 -9.07
CA ILE A 373 9.21 -6.22 -8.60
C ILE A 373 9.33 -5.52 -7.25
N THR A 374 9.44 -6.28 -6.18
CA THR A 374 9.38 -5.77 -4.81
C THR A 374 10.45 -4.73 -4.49
N LEU A 375 11.70 -4.93 -4.89
CA LEU A 375 12.85 -4.12 -4.48
C LEU A 375 13.43 -3.27 -5.62
N ALA A 376 12.61 -2.95 -6.63
CA ALA A 376 13.08 -2.19 -7.79
C ALA A 376 13.68 -0.82 -7.38
N GLY A 377 13.02 -0.10 -6.47
CA GLY A 377 13.49 1.19 -5.98
C GLY A 377 14.81 1.10 -5.23
N PHE A 378 14.98 0.09 -4.37
CA PHE A 378 16.22 -0.15 -3.64
C PHE A 378 17.38 -0.42 -4.59
N HIS A 379 17.21 -1.32 -5.55
CA HIS A 379 18.27 -1.68 -6.49
C HIS A 379 18.63 -0.53 -7.43
N ALA A 380 17.63 0.19 -7.98
CA ALA A 380 17.87 1.32 -8.85
C ALA A 380 18.64 2.45 -8.13
N LEU A 381 18.21 2.80 -6.90
CA LEU A 381 18.84 3.83 -6.09
C LEU A 381 20.30 3.46 -5.75
N ASN A 382 20.52 2.26 -5.23
CA ASN A 382 21.86 1.86 -4.79
C ASN A 382 22.82 1.66 -5.95
N TYR A 383 22.38 1.07 -7.05
CA TYR A 383 23.22 0.89 -8.23
C TYR A 383 23.65 2.22 -8.83
N SER A 384 22.72 3.14 -9.07
CA SER A 384 23.04 4.44 -9.69
C SER A 384 23.96 5.28 -8.80
N MET A 385 23.73 5.27 -7.49
CA MET A 385 24.61 6.00 -6.56
C MET A 385 26.00 5.37 -6.48
N PHE A 386 26.10 4.04 -6.43
CA PHE A 386 27.40 3.36 -6.41
C PHE A 386 28.19 3.64 -7.70
N GLU A 387 27.56 3.54 -8.86
CA GLU A 387 28.19 3.83 -10.16
C GLU A 387 28.72 5.26 -10.23
N LEU A 388 27.86 6.23 -9.84
CA LEU A 388 28.27 7.64 -9.80
C LEU A 388 29.43 7.87 -8.83
N ALA A 389 29.34 7.39 -7.59
CA ALA A 389 30.35 7.61 -6.56
C ALA A 389 31.70 6.98 -6.93
N HIS A 390 31.67 5.76 -7.48
CA HIS A 390 32.87 5.06 -7.95
C HIS A 390 33.54 5.84 -9.09
N GLY A 391 32.76 6.25 -10.09
CA GLY A 391 33.28 7.05 -11.21
C GLY A 391 33.76 8.44 -10.79
N TYR A 392 33.03 9.10 -9.88
CA TYR A 392 33.40 10.44 -9.38
C TYR A 392 34.73 10.45 -8.61
N ARG A 393 34.99 9.42 -7.81
CA ARG A 393 36.24 9.24 -7.11
C ARG A 393 37.45 9.21 -8.06
N GLU A 394 37.30 8.60 -9.23
CA GLU A 394 38.39 8.39 -10.19
C GLU A 394 38.51 9.49 -11.26
N HIS A 395 37.35 10.04 -11.66
CA HIS A 395 37.26 10.92 -12.83
C HIS A 395 36.59 12.28 -12.53
N GLY A 396 36.26 12.58 -11.27
CA GLY A 396 35.64 13.84 -10.85
C GLY A 396 34.41 14.20 -11.65
N MET A 397 34.28 15.46 -12.03
CA MET A 397 33.11 16.00 -12.72
C MET A 397 32.76 15.31 -14.05
N SER A 398 33.76 14.68 -14.71
CA SER A 398 33.45 13.96 -15.95
C SER A 398 32.56 12.74 -15.73
N ALA A 399 32.56 12.14 -14.55
CA ALA A 399 31.62 11.09 -14.19
C ALA A 399 30.20 11.64 -13.96
N TYR A 400 30.06 12.77 -13.29
CA TYR A 400 28.80 13.45 -13.11
C TYR A 400 28.20 13.95 -14.42
N ALA A 401 29.04 14.55 -15.30
CA ALA A 401 28.59 15.00 -16.61
C ALA A 401 27.99 13.85 -17.47
N ARG A 402 28.55 12.63 -17.38
CA ARG A 402 27.95 11.47 -18.06
C ARG A 402 26.55 11.11 -17.56
N LEU A 403 26.30 11.20 -16.24
CA LEU A 403 24.95 11.03 -15.69
C LEU A 403 24.01 12.11 -16.24
N GLN A 404 24.46 13.36 -16.21
CA GLN A 404 23.66 14.50 -16.68
C GLN A 404 23.31 14.40 -18.17
N GLU A 405 24.26 13.96 -19.02
CA GLU A 405 23.98 13.72 -20.44
C GLU A 405 22.99 12.56 -20.66
N ALA A 406 23.06 11.52 -19.82
CA ALA A 406 22.08 10.43 -19.87
C ALA A 406 20.67 10.90 -19.45
N GLU A 407 20.57 11.81 -18.48
CA GLU A 407 19.30 12.44 -18.11
C GLU A 407 18.72 13.28 -19.25
N PHE A 408 19.53 14.11 -19.90
CA PHE A 408 19.09 14.93 -21.06
C PHE A 408 18.64 14.05 -22.23
N ALA A 409 19.29 12.93 -22.48
CA ALA A 409 18.91 12.01 -23.53
C ALA A 409 17.52 11.41 -23.33
N LEU A 410 17.01 11.32 -22.10
CA LEU A 410 15.69 10.81 -21.77
C LEU A 410 14.58 11.88 -21.76
N GLU A 411 14.92 13.15 -21.99
CA GLU A 411 13.90 14.23 -21.99
C GLU A 411 12.83 14.01 -23.09
N GLU A 412 13.22 13.51 -24.25
CA GLU A 412 12.29 13.20 -25.34
C GLU A 412 11.34 12.03 -24.97
N GLU A 413 11.74 11.17 -24.04
CA GLU A 413 10.93 10.07 -23.52
C GLU A 413 10.05 10.48 -22.30
N GLY A 414 10.11 11.77 -21.89
CA GLY A 414 9.31 12.33 -20.80
C GLY A 414 10.02 12.46 -19.46
N TYR A 415 11.31 12.17 -19.37
CA TYR A 415 12.09 12.43 -18.17
C TYR A 415 12.33 13.95 -18.01
N THR A 416 11.92 14.53 -16.89
CA THR A 416 11.99 15.98 -16.67
C THR A 416 12.69 16.40 -15.38
N ALA A 417 13.29 15.45 -14.65
CA ALA A 417 13.96 15.77 -13.37
C ALA A 417 15.26 16.57 -13.54
N THR A 418 15.78 16.71 -14.77
CA THR A 418 16.81 17.74 -15.11
C THR A 418 16.32 19.14 -14.75
N LYS A 419 15.02 19.38 -14.80
CA LYS A 419 14.36 20.62 -14.38
C LYS A 419 13.94 20.56 -12.91
N HIS A 420 14.89 20.26 -12.02
CA HIS A 420 14.65 19.92 -10.61
C HIS A 420 13.90 21.00 -9.82
N GLN A 421 14.08 22.29 -10.12
CA GLN A 421 13.33 23.37 -9.46
C GLN A 421 11.83 23.31 -9.83
N ARG A 422 11.53 23.01 -11.08
CA ARG A 422 10.14 22.81 -11.53
C ARG A 422 9.55 21.55 -10.91
N GLU A 423 10.31 20.46 -10.88
CA GLU A 423 9.84 19.17 -10.34
C GLU A 423 9.36 19.24 -8.89
N VAL A 424 9.98 20.10 -8.07
CA VAL A 424 9.60 20.27 -6.67
C VAL A 424 8.58 21.40 -6.45
N GLY A 425 8.17 22.09 -7.53
CA GLY A 425 7.06 23.06 -7.49
C GLY A 425 7.45 24.49 -7.18
N THR A 426 8.68 24.94 -7.50
CA THR A 426 9.09 26.34 -7.30
C THR A 426 8.10 27.29 -7.97
N GLY A 427 7.72 27.05 -9.24
CA GLY A 427 6.72 27.87 -9.94
C GLY A 427 5.32 27.85 -9.29
N TYR A 428 4.89 26.68 -8.80
CA TYR A 428 3.61 26.56 -8.08
C TYR A 428 3.60 27.45 -6.82
N PHE A 429 4.68 27.47 -6.04
CA PHE A 429 4.76 28.34 -4.86
C PHE A 429 4.88 29.82 -5.19
N ASP A 430 5.49 30.18 -6.32
CA ASP A 430 5.44 31.56 -6.81
C ASP A 430 4.01 32.01 -7.12
N GLU A 431 3.20 31.16 -7.76
CA GLU A 431 1.77 31.42 -7.97
C GLU A 431 1.03 31.60 -6.64
N VAL A 432 1.28 30.70 -5.66
CA VAL A 432 0.68 30.83 -4.32
C VAL A 432 1.06 32.18 -3.68
N ALA A 433 2.33 32.60 -3.77
CA ALA A 433 2.79 33.88 -3.24
C ALA A 433 2.13 35.07 -3.94
N GLN A 434 1.97 35.01 -5.26
CA GLN A 434 1.26 36.04 -6.03
C GLN A 434 -0.20 36.15 -5.62
N VAL A 435 -0.91 35.03 -5.50
CA VAL A 435 -2.31 35.01 -5.06
C VAL A 435 -2.47 35.62 -3.67
N ILE A 436 -1.61 35.24 -2.72
CA ILE A 436 -1.63 35.79 -1.36
C ILE A 436 -1.41 37.31 -1.36
N ALA A 437 -0.53 37.80 -2.22
CA ALA A 437 -0.15 39.22 -2.31
C ALA A 437 -1.06 40.02 -3.26
N GLY A 438 -2.14 39.47 -3.77
CA GLY A 438 -3.02 40.15 -4.74
C GLY A 438 -2.30 40.52 -6.04
N GLY A 439 -1.34 39.73 -6.48
CA GLY A 439 -0.52 39.97 -7.68
C GLY A 439 0.70 40.87 -7.47
N LEU A 440 0.98 41.31 -6.26
CA LEU A 440 2.04 42.28 -5.94
C LEU A 440 3.25 41.69 -5.20
N SER A 441 3.47 40.36 -5.27
CA SER A 441 4.64 39.76 -4.63
C SER A 441 5.93 40.13 -5.36
N SER A 442 6.92 40.59 -4.61
CA SER A 442 8.28 40.87 -5.09
C SER A 442 9.28 39.77 -4.72
N THR A 443 8.81 38.71 -4.05
CA THR A 443 9.68 37.64 -3.49
C THR A 443 9.51 36.32 -4.25
N THR A 444 9.04 36.38 -5.50
CA THR A 444 8.95 35.19 -6.35
C THR A 444 10.35 34.68 -6.71
N ALA A 445 10.53 33.36 -6.63
CA ALA A 445 11.83 32.72 -6.87
C ALA A 445 12.25 32.78 -8.35
N LEU A 446 11.27 32.83 -9.28
CA LEU A 446 11.54 32.89 -10.71
C LEU A 446 12.03 34.25 -11.18
N THR A 447 11.56 35.34 -10.55
CA THR A 447 11.92 36.68 -10.96
C THR A 447 13.41 36.95 -10.73
N GLY A 448 14.18 37.14 -11.80
CA GLY A 448 15.63 37.33 -11.74
C GLY A 448 16.44 36.06 -11.53
N SER A 449 15.82 34.88 -11.64
CA SER A 449 16.52 33.59 -11.52
C SER A 449 17.48 33.36 -12.69
N THR A 450 18.63 32.77 -12.41
CA THR A 450 19.57 32.26 -13.42
C THR A 450 19.14 30.92 -14.01
N GLU A 451 18.13 30.28 -13.43
CA GLU A 451 17.65 28.95 -13.81
C GLU A 451 16.33 28.97 -14.62
N MET A 452 16.05 30.09 -15.31
CA MET A 452 14.81 30.25 -16.10
C MET A 452 14.61 29.16 -17.16
N ALA A 453 15.68 28.49 -17.61
CA ALA A 453 15.61 27.39 -18.56
C ALA A 453 14.89 26.16 -17.98
N GLN A 454 14.82 25.99 -16.66
CA GLN A 454 14.13 24.89 -16.01
C GLN A 454 12.60 25.01 -16.09
N PHE A 455 12.07 26.16 -16.49
CA PHE A 455 10.62 26.44 -16.53
C PHE A 455 10.06 26.64 -17.95
N ARG A 456 10.90 26.42 -18.97
CA ARG A 456 10.52 26.59 -20.40
C ARG A 456 10.25 25.27 -21.09
#